data_7ee2f61eba62452fedf0f158360c270d
#
_entry.id   7ee2f61eba62452fedf0f158360c270d
#
_cell.length_a   1.000
_cell.length_b   1.000
_cell.length_c   1.000
_cell.angle_alpha   90.00
_cell.angle_beta   90.00
_cell.angle_gamma   90.00
#
_symmetry.space_group_name_H-M   'P 1'
#
loop_
_entity.id
_entity.type
_entity.pdbx_description
1 polymer ?
#
loop_
_entity_poly.entity_id
_entity_poly.type
_entity_poly.pdbx_seq_one_letter_code
_entity_poly.pdbx_strand_id
1 'polypeptide(L)'
;MVGAEPRAARGPGGPLDPAAAWERLRACVSAQEGWLCSPQPAGRGVCRTCRGPADPGFARCFQCDLHASSAPGLLADAVVPVSYAVKGGRHAGNLWRYKSGLPDAGAAGAALLPLLLVFLRDHGSCVWRAAGFGTPTHVATVPSTRGRPGPHPLQAMLGRCLRLPQARLALASPARLGPPGPLSPLDPLEPDDREVQPGLFAVEQRLDQARVLLLDDTWTTGARAQSAAAAAKLAGARGVVIVVLGRHLNPAGFAGRPFGRALDGRGFRIDTCAVHTVQ
;
A
#
# COMPACT_ATOMS: atom_id res chain seq x y z
N MET A 1 35.62 17.17 -51.39
CA MET A 1 35.85 17.23 -49.94
C MET A 1 34.54 16.93 -49.27
N VAL A 2 34.41 15.70 -48.76
CA VAL A 2 33.19 15.22 -48.10
C VAL A 2 33.41 15.34 -46.60
N GLY A 3 32.59 16.18 -45.95
CA GLY A 3 32.67 16.43 -44.54
C GLY A 3 32.20 15.21 -43.73
N ALA A 4 33.05 14.75 -42.81
CA ALA A 4 32.73 13.71 -41.85
C ALA A 4 31.85 14.29 -40.73
N GLU A 5 30.64 13.78 -40.57
CA GLU A 5 29.81 14.06 -39.39
C GLU A 5 30.42 13.45 -38.11
N PRO A 6 30.39 14.16 -36.99
CA PRO A 6 30.90 13.60 -35.76
C PRO A 6 29.94 12.54 -35.21
N ARG A 7 30.43 11.30 -35.08
CA ARG A 7 29.77 10.21 -34.36
C ARG A 7 29.49 10.63 -32.92
N ALA A 8 28.19 10.73 -32.56
CA ALA A 8 27.78 10.89 -31.21
C ALA A 8 28.30 9.76 -30.32
N ALA A 9 29.07 10.07 -29.30
CA ALA A 9 29.58 9.13 -28.31
C ALA A 9 28.41 8.50 -27.58
N ARG A 10 28.16 7.22 -27.78
CA ARG A 10 27.26 6.42 -26.94
C ARG A 10 27.93 6.31 -25.56
N GLY A 11 27.29 6.89 -24.54
CA GLY A 11 27.73 6.73 -23.17
C GLY A 11 27.69 5.26 -22.70
N PRO A 12 28.46 4.88 -21.67
CA PRO A 12 28.61 3.52 -21.19
C PRO A 12 27.34 3.03 -20.50
N GLY A 13 26.36 2.53 -21.26
CA GLY A 13 25.14 1.88 -20.79
C GLY A 13 25.22 0.36 -20.96
N GLY A 14 26.18 -0.28 -20.31
CA GLY A 14 26.14 -1.74 -20.12
C GLY A 14 24.96 -2.14 -19.26
N PRO A 15 24.47 -3.40 -19.34
CA PRO A 15 23.41 -3.87 -18.44
C PRO A 15 23.86 -3.67 -17.00
N LEU A 16 23.01 -2.99 -16.21
CA LEU A 16 23.29 -2.73 -14.80
C LEU A 16 23.42 -4.07 -14.07
N ASP A 17 24.55 -4.28 -13.38
CA ASP A 17 24.72 -5.42 -12.50
C ASP A 17 23.57 -5.43 -11.48
N PRO A 18 22.76 -6.52 -11.41
CA PRO A 18 21.63 -6.62 -10.49
C PRO A 18 22.03 -6.42 -9.03
N ALA A 19 23.21 -6.90 -8.62
CA ALA A 19 23.69 -6.74 -7.23
C ALA A 19 23.93 -5.27 -6.93
N ALA A 20 24.70 -4.58 -7.78
CA ALA A 20 24.97 -3.15 -7.65
C ALA A 20 23.68 -2.29 -7.72
N ALA A 21 22.67 -2.72 -8.49
CA ALA A 21 21.38 -2.06 -8.51
C ALA A 21 20.66 -2.18 -7.14
N TRP A 22 20.69 -3.35 -6.52
CA TRP A 22 20.08 -3.57 -5.21
C TRP A 22 20.81 -2.82 -4.08
N GLU A 23 22.13 -2.77 -4.11
CA GLU A 23 22.90 -1.98 -3.16
C GLU A 23 22.53 -0.49 -3.22
N ARG A 24 22.37 0.05 -4.43
CA ARG A 24 21.89 1.44 -4.60
C ARG A 24 20.49 1.65 -4.03
N LEU A 25 19.56 0.72 -4.25
CA LEU A 25 18.22 0.82 -3.66
C LEU A 25 18.28 0.77 -2.14
N ARG A 26 19.08 -0.11 -1.55
CA ARG A 26 19.30 -0.17 -0.10
C ARG A 26 19.91 1.13 0.43
N ALA A 27 20.92 1.67 -0.21
CA ALA A 27 21.51 2.96 0.16
C ALA A 27 20.47 4.10 0.14
N CYS A 28 19.59 4.11 -0.88
CA CYS A 28 18.47 5.05 -0.90
C CYS A 28 17.51 4.88 0.28
N VAL A 29 17.27 3.66 0.76
CA VAL A 29 16.42 3.43 1.94
C VAL A 29 17.15 3.82 3.22
N SER A 30 18.42 3.45 3.37
CA SER A 30 19.23 3.82 4.54
C SER A 30 19.33 5.34 4.73
N ALA A 31 19.43 6.10 3.65
CA ALA A 31 19.39 7.57 3.69
C ALA A 31 18.04 8.13 4.21
N GLN A 32 17.02 7.29 4.33
CA GLN A 32 15.68 7.66 4.79
C GLN A 32 15.40 7.22 6.24
N GLU A 33 16.24 6.41 6.84
CA GLU A 33 16.03 5.82 8.17
C GLU A 33 15.79 6.89 9.26
N GLY A 34 16.43 8.03 9.16
CA GLY A 34 16.28 9.13 10.12
C GLY A 34 14.89 9.79 10.18
N TRP A 35 14.00 9.51 9.21
CA TRP A 35 12.64 10.07 9.18
C TRP A 35 11.54 9.06 8.85
N LEU A 36 11.89 7.82 8.60
CA LEU A 36 10.97 6.69 8.56
C LEU A 36 10.76 6.14 9.98
N CYS A 37 9.68 5.40 10.19
CA CYS A 37 9.38 4.78 11.47
C CYS A 37 8.81 3.38 11.25
N SER A 38 9.48 2.36 11.79
CA SER A 38 9.04 0.97 11.69
C SER A 38 7.71 0.75 12.41
N PRO A 39 6.75 0.06 11.77
CA PRO A 39 5.52 -0.31 12.43
C PRO A 39 5.77 -1.23 13.62
N GLN A 40 4.98 -1.07 14.67
CA GLN A 40 5.02 -1.95 15.83
C GLN A 40 4.43 -3.33 15.48
N PRO A 41 4.93 -4.42 16.03
CA PRO A 41 4.25 -5.71 15.95
C PRO A 41 2.89 -5.64 16.64
N ALA A 42 1.98 -6.54 16.27
CA ALA A 42 0.70 -6.64 16.95
C ALA A 42 0.88 -6.95 18.44
N GLY A 43 0.10 -6.32 19.29
CA GLY A 43 0.22 -6.49 20.73
C GLY A 43 -0.72 -5.53 21.49
N ARG A 44 -0.49 -5.41 22.78
CA ARG A 44 -1.30 -4.53 23.62
C ARG A 44 -1.23 -3.08 23.13
N GLY A 45 -2.37 -2.51 22.78
CA GLY A 45 -2.48 -1.15 22.26
C GLY A 45 -2.14 -1.00 20.77
N VAL A 46 -1.81 -2.10 20.06
CA VAL A 46 -1.49 -2.12 18.64
C VAL A 46 -2.47 -3.03 17.91
N CYS A 47 -3.18 -2.48 16.96
CA CYS A 47 -4.15 -3.22 16.14
C CYS A 47 -3.49 -4.38 15.38
N ARG A 48 -4.01 -5.60 15.55
CA ARG A 48 -3.49 -6.79 14.86
C ARG A 48 -3.63 -6.73 13.34
N THR A 49 -4.59 -5.93 12.83
CA THR A 49 -4.80 -5.79 11.37
C THR A 49 -3.89 -4.71 10.79
N CYS A 50 -4.07 -3.44 11.17
CA CYS A 50 -3.40 -2.32 10.49
C CYS A 50 -2.16 -1.78 11.21
N ARG A 51 -1.79 -2.36 12.35
CA ARG A 51 -0.68 -1.91 13.21
C ARG A 51 -0.81 -0.47 13.73
N GLY A 52 -1.98 0.17 13.58
CA GLY A 52 -2.28 1.46 14.19
C GLY A 52 -2.66 1.32 15.67
N PRO A 53 -2.89 2.46 16.35
CA PRO A 53 -3.30 2.45 17.75
C PRO A 53 -4.65 1.72 17.93
N ALA A 54 -4.73 0.91 18.97
CA ALA A 54 -5.95 0.27 19.45
C ALA A 54 -6.07 0.50 20.97
N ASP A 55 -7.27 0.39 21.51
CA ASP A 55 -7.43 0.40 22.96
C ASP A 55 -6.87 -0.90 23.54
N PRO A 56 -6.18 -0.86 24.69
CA PRO A 56 -5.39 -1.99 25.20
C PRO A 56 -6.17 -3.30 25.45
N GLY A 57 -7.50 -3.22 25.58
CA GLY A 57 -8.39 -4.39 25.75
C GLY A 57 -8.84 -5.04 24.43
N PHE A 58 -8.52 -4.44 23.28
CA PHE A 58 -9.01 -4.87 21.98
C PHE A 58 -7.88 -5.34 21.06
N ALA A 59 -8.12 -6.42 20.34
CA ALA A 59 -7.18 -6.93 19.35
C ALA A 59 -7.13 -6.08 18.07
N ARG A 60 -8.19 -5.31 17.79
CA ARG A 60 -8.31 -4.41 16.65
C ARG A 60 -8.65 -2.99 17.09
N CYS A 61 -8.26 -2.00 16.31
CA CYS A 61 -8.81 -0.65 16.45
C CYS A 61 -10.27 -0.65 15.97
N PHE A 62 -11.04 0.34 16.40
CA PHE A 62 -12.46 0.48 16.08
C PHE A 62 -12.74 0.28 14.57
N GLN A 63 -11.98 0.95 13.71
CA GLN A 63 -12.18 0.88 12.26
C GLN A 63 -11.95 -0.52 11.68
N CYS A 64 -10.90 -1.22 12.12
CA CYS A 64 -10.62 -2.59 11.65
C CYS A 64 -11.61 -3.61 12.20
N ASP A 65 -12.20 -3.34 13.35
CA ASP A 65 -13.23 -4.20 13.92
C ASP A 65 -14.57 -4.01 13.18
N LEU A 66 -14.93 -2.77 12.88
CA LEU A 66 -16.08 -2.44 12.03
C LEU A 66 -15.96 -3.16 10.66
N HIS A 67 -14.80 -3.10 10.00
CA HIS A 67 -14.59 -3.81 8.73
C HIS A 67 -14.77 -5.32 8.89
N ALA A 68 -14.23 -5.91 9.96
CA ALA A 68 -14.35 -7.35 10.20
C ALA A 68 -15.79 -7.81 10.41
N SER A 69 -16.61 -6.95 11.00
CA SER A 69 -18.03 -7.21 11.25
C SER A 69 -18.89 -7.00 10.00
N SER A 70 -18.58 -5.98 9.19
CA SER A 70 -19.37 -5.61 8.02
C SER A 70 -19.09 -6.45 6.77
N ALA A 71 -17.88 -7.02 6.65
CA ALA A 71 -17.47 -7.80 5.47
C ALA A 71 -16.77 -9.11 5.86
N PRO A 72 -17.45 -10.02 6.59
CA PRO A 72 -16.83 -11.26 7.05
C PRO A 72 -16.40 -12.14 5.86
N GLY A 73 -15.18 -12.69 5.94
CA GLY A 73 -14.61 -13.55 4.89
C GLY A 73 -14.10 -12.80 3.64
N LEU A 74 -14.42 -11.53 3.46
CA LEU A 74 -14.04 -10.74 2.27
C LEU A 74 -12.82 -9.85 2.47
N LEU A 75 -12.40 -9.61 3.70
CA LEU A 75 -11.24 -8.79 3.97
C LEU A 75 -9.93 -9.44 3.51
N ALA A 76 -8.90 -8.64 3.32
CA ALA A 76 -7.55 -9.14 3.09
C ALA A 76 -7.11 -10.05 4.24
N ASP A 77 -6.39 -11.12 3.91
CA ASP A 77 -5.90 -12.12 4.86
C ASP A 77 -4.80 -11.54 5.77
N ALA A 78 -4.02 -10.60 5.24
CA ALA A 78 -3.10 -9.78 6.04
C ALA A 78 -2.98 -8.36 5.47
N VAL A 79 -2.66 -7.42 6.37
CA VAL A 79 -2.32 -6.03 6.06
C VAL A 79 -0.97 -5.71 6.66
N VAL A 80 -0.02 -5.32 5.82
CA VAL A 80 1.37 -5.11 6.23
C VAL A 80 1.82 -3.70 5.86
N PRO A 81 1.88 -2.79 6.81
CA PRO A 81 2.47 -1.48 6.59
C PRO A 81 4.00 -1.57 6.56
N VAL A 82 4.61 -0.84 5.61
CA VAL A 82 6.07 -0.74 5.47
C VAL A 82 6.64 0.23 6.50
N SER A 83 5.98 1.38 6.66
CA SER A 83 6.39 2.40 7.63
C SER A 83 5.17 3.12 8.19
N TYR A 84 5.33 3.76 9.35
CA TYR A 84 4.36 4.73 9.81
C TYR A 84 4.51 6.06 9.07
N ALA A 85 3.39 6.63 8.67
CA ALA A 85 3.28 7.96 8.07
C ALA A 85 2.64 8.92 9.09
N VAL A 86 3.45 9.45 10.00
CA VAL A 86 2.98 10.36 11.04
C VAL A 86 2.61 11.71 10.41
N LYS A 87 1.42 12.23 10.72
CA LYS A 87 0.93 13.52 10.24
C LYS A 87 1.94 14.63 10.57
N GLY A 88 2.28 15.43 9.57
CA GLY A 88 3.32 16.47 9.65
C GLY A 88 4.75 15.98 9.42
N GLY A 89 4.98 14.66 9.45
CA GLY A 89 6.31 14.08 9.19
C GLY A 89 6.63 13.98 7.69
N ARG A 90 7.93 13.81 7.39
CA ARG A 90 8.45 13.77 6.03
C ARG A 90 7.87 12.64 5.19
N HIS A 91 7.70 11.44 5.76
CA HIS A 91 7.12 10.30 5.05
C HIS A 91 5.68 10.56 4.62
N ALA A 92 4.85 11.09 5.52
CA ALA A 92 3.47 11.48 5.19
C ALA A 92 3.45 12.57 4.09
N GLY A 93 4.38 13.52 4.13
CA GLY A 93 4.58 14.52 3.09
C GLY A 93 4.94 13.90 1.74
N ASN A 94 5.85 12.93 1.69
CA ASN A 94 6.23 12.25 0.45
C ASN A 94 5.07 11.46 -0.15
N LEU A 95 4.28 10.77 0.67
CA LEU A 95 3.07 10.04 0.22
C LEU A 95 1.99 10.97 -0.34
N TRP A 96 1.96 12.21 0.06
CA TRP A 96 1.08 13.21 -0.53
C TRP A 96 1.67 13.80 -1.82
N ARG A 97 2.96 14.21 -1.79
CA ARG A 97 3.62 14.90 -2.91
C ARG A 97 3.75 14.05 -4.16
N TYR A 98 4.12 12.76 -4.05
CA TYR A 98 4.36 11.92 -5.22
C TYR A 98 3.14 11.80 -6.15
N LYS A 99 1.95 12.07 -5.64
CA LYS A 99 0.68 12.05 -6.37
C LYS A 99 0.05 13.43 -6.58
N SER A 100 0.71 14.51 -6.17
CA SER A 100 0.14 15.86 -6.24
C SER A 100 0.26 16.52 -7.62
N GLY A 101 1.13 16.03 -8.50
CA GLY A 101 1.48 16.69 -9.76
C GLY A 101 2.38 17.93 -9.58
N LEU A 102 2.85 18.22 -8.36
CA LEU A 102 3.80 19.29 -8.08
C LEU A 102 5.20 18.99 -8.62
N PRO A 103 6.08 19.98 -8.82
CA PRO A 103 7.42 19.77 -9.35
C PRO A 103 8.28 18.77 -8.57
N ASP A 104 8.08 18.63 -7.26
CA ASP A 104 8.79 17.71 -6.37
C ASP A 104 8.17 16.30 -6.29
N ALA A 105 7.08 16.03 -7.03
CA ALA A 105 6.43 14.72 -7.07
C ALA A 105 7.39 13.60 -7.51
N GLY A 106 8.27 13.89 -8.48
CA GLY A 106 9.29 12.94 -8.94
C GLY A 106 10.29 12.56 -7.85
N ALA A 107 10.76 13.53 -7.07
CA ALA A 107 11.67 13.28 -5.95
C ALA A 107 10.99 12.46 -4.84
N ALA A 108 9.73 12.76 -4.53
CA ALA A 108 8.94 11.99 -3.58
C ALA A 108 8.74 10.54 -4.06
N GLY A 109 8.42 10.32 -5.35
CA GLY A 109 8.32 8.98 -5.95
C GLY A 109 9.65 8.23 -5.92
N ALA A 110 10.76 8.90 -6.19
CA ALA A 110 12.11 8.34 -6.12
C ALA A 110 12.50 7.88 -4.69
N ALA A 111 11.90 8.45 -3.66
CA ALA A 111 12.06 7.98 -2.29
C ALA A 111 11.20 6.74 -1.97
N LEU A 112 9.98 6.69 -2.50
CA LEU A 112 9.00 5.64 -2.17
C LEU A 112 9.25 4.31 -2.90
N LEU A 113 9.70 4.35 -4.15
CA LEU A 113 9.92 3.14 -4.95
C LEU A 113 11.02 2.23 -4.37
N PRO A 114 12.23 2.73 -4.01
CA PRO A 114 13.24 1.91 -3.34
C PRO A 114 12.72 1.28 -2.05
N LEU A 115 12.00 2.03 -1.24
CA LEU A 115 11.43 1.55 0.02
C LEU A 115 10.51 0.34 -0.22
N LEU A 116 9.61 0.41 -1.21
CA LEU A 116 8.73 -0.71 -1.55
C LEU A 116 9.49 -1.91 -2.09
N LEU A 117 10.41 -1.70 -3.03
CA LEU A 117 11.14 -2.80 -3.68
C LEU A 117 12.05 -3.55 -2.70
N VAL A 118 12.80 -2.82 -1.86
CA VAL A 118 13.65 -3.41 -0.84
C VAL A 118 12.79 -4.16 0.18
N PHE A 119 11.70 -3.56 0.64
CA PHE A 119 10.77 -4.21 1.55
C PHE A 119 10.21 -5.52 0.99
N LEU A 120 9.72 -5.53 -0.24
CA LEU A 120 9.14 -6.74 -0.86
C LEU A 120 10.20 -7.81 -1.09
N ARG A 121 11.44 -7.45 -1.42
CA ARG A 121 12.55 -8.39 -1.55
C ARG A 121 12.91 -9.05 -0.23
N ASP A 122 13.06 -8.25 0.83
CA ASP A 122 13.59 -8.73 2.09
C ASP A 122 12.52 -9.37 2.98
N HIS A 123 11.28 -8.90 2.89
CA HIS A 123 10.16 -9.31 3.75
C HIS A 123 9.00 -9.96 3.00
N GLY A 124 9.10 -10.17 1.69
CA GLY A 124 8.02 -10.81 0.92
C GLY A 124 7.61 -12.15 1.53
N SER A 125 8.57 -13.00 1.89
CA SER A 125 8.27 -14.29 2.53
C SER A 125 7.52 -14.15 3.86
N CYS A 126 7.84 -13.14 4.68
CA CYS A 126 7.12 -12.83 5.92
C CYS A 126 5.67 -12.41 5.62
N VAL A 127 5.51 -11.55 4.59
CA VAL A 127 4.21 -11.02 4.15
C VAL A 127 3.31 -12.14 3.65
N TRP A 128 3.84 -13.02 2.79
CA TRP A 128 3.07 -14.16 2.25
C TRP A 128 2.68 -15.14 3.33
N ARG A 129 3.58 -15.45 4.23
CA ARG A 129 3.31 -16.31 5.39
C ARG A 129 2.24 -15.73 6.30
N ALA A 130 2.28 -14.42 6.58
CA ALA A 130 1.27 -13.75 7.38
C ALA A 130 -0.13 -13.78 6.76
N ALA A 131 -0.21 -13.89 5.43
CA ALA A 131 -1.45 -14.05 4.70
C ALA A 131 -1.90 -15.52 4.53
N GLY A 132 -1.10 -16.48 5.03
CA GLY A 132 -1.44 -17.91 4.95
C GLY A 132 -1.25 -18.53 3.56
N PHE A 133 -0.48 -17.91 2.66
CA PHE A 133 -0.19 -18.44 1.34
C PHE A 133 1.27 -18.20 0.92
N GLY A 134 1.69 -18.84 -0.18
CA GLY A 134 3.03 -18.64 -0.76
C GLY A 134 3.12 -17.39 -1.63
N THR A 135 4.06 -17.37 -2.56
CA THR A 135 4.27 -16.24 -3.46
C THR A 135 2.99 -15.83 -4.18
N PRO A 136 2.67 -14.54 -4.25
CA PRO A 136 1.54 -14.04 -5.04
C PRO A 136 1.65 -14.43 -6.51
N THR A 137 0.50 -14.67 -7.13
CA THR A 137 0.39 -14.92 -8.57
C THR A 137 0.03 -13.67 -9.36
N HIS A 138 -0.57 -12.69 -8.68
CA HIS A 138 -1.00 -11.43 -9.29
C HIS A 138 -0.63 -10.26 -8.39
N VAL A 139 -0.45 -9.10 -9.00
CA VAL A 139 -0.30 -7.81 -8.31
C VAL A 139 -1.37 -6.84 -8.80
N ALA A 140 -1.90 -6.05 -7.90
CA ALA A 140 -2.79 -4.95 -8.21
C ALA A 140 -2.45 -3.73 -7.34
N THR A 141 -2.88 -2.57 -7.79
CA THR A 141 -2.87 -1.35 -6.97
C THR A 141 -4.31 -0.95 -6.66
N VAL A 142 -4.53 -0.37 -5.50
CA VAL A 142 -5.84 0.20 -5.16
C VAL A 142 -6.10 1.42 -6.04
N PRO A 143 -7.16 1.44 -6.86
CA PRO A 143 -7.46 2.58 -7.70
C PRO A 143 -7.81 3.83 -6.89
N SER A 144 -7.47 5.01 -7.42
CA SER A 144 -7.87 6.27 -6.79
C SER A 144 -9.37 6.54 -6.99
N THR A 145 -10.07 6.89 -5.93
CA THR A 145 -11.48 7.32 -5.98
C THR A 145 -11.64 8.81 -6.28
N ARG A 146 -10.55 9.57 -6.42
CA ARG A 146 -10.57 11.03 -6.60
C ARG A 146 -10.52 11.50 -8.04
N GLY A 147 -11.04 10.73 -9.00
CA GLY A 147 -11.21 11.16 -10.39
C GLY A 147 -9.96 11.67 -11.10
N ARG A 148 -8.77 11.15 -10.79
CA ARG A 148 -7.53 11.54 -11.47
C ARG A 148 -7.51 10.97 -12.90
N PRO A 149 -7.14 11.76 -13.89
CA PRO A 149 -6.91 11.24 -15.24
C PRO A 149 -5.64 10.35 -15.23
N GLY A 150 -5.70 9.23 -15.94
CA GLY A 150 -4.58 8.31 -16.13
C GLY A 150 -4.38 7.28 -14.99
N PRO A 151 -3.38 6.41 -15.13
CA PRO A 151 -3.10 5.37 -14.16
C PRO A 151 -2.62 5.96 -12.83
N HIS A 152 -2.95 5.25 -11.73
CA HIS A 152 -2.45 5.64 -10.42
C HIS A 152 -0.91 5.71 -10.41
N PRO A 153 -0.27 6.75 -9.85
CA PRO A 153 1.19 6.89 -9.87
C PRO A 153 1.94 5.66 -9.34
N LEU A 154 1.42 5.00 -8.32
CA LEU A 154 1.97 3.74 -7.81
C LEU A 154 1.93 2.63 -8.89
N GLN A 155 0.84 2.53 -9.65
CA GLN A 155 0.73 1.57 -10.74
C GLN A 155 1.76 1.84 -11.85
N ALA A 156 1.94 3.10 -12.22
CA ALA A 156 2.95 3.49 -13.23
C ALA A 156 4.39 3.17 -12.76
N MET A 157 4.69 3.34 -11.47
CA MET A 157 5.97 2.98 -10.89
C MET A 157 6.20 1.47 -10.91
N LEU A 158 5.18 0.68 -10.56
CA LEU A 158 5.27 -0.78 -10.43
C LEU A 158 5.33 -1.51 -11.77
N GLY A 159 4.64 -1.02 -12.78
CA GLY A 159 4.62 -1.61 -14.12
C GLY A 159 6.01 -1.73 -14.77
N ARG A 160 6.98 -0.98 -14.25
CA ARG A 160 8.39 -1.04 -14.68
C ARG A 160 9.25 -2.02 -13.87
N CYS A 161 8.77 -2.46 -12.70
CA CYS A 161 9.61 -3.15 -11.70
C CYS A 161 9.11 -4.54 -11.33
N LEU A 162 7.81 -4.79 -11.33
CA LEU A 162 7.22 -6.05 -10.92
C LEU A 162 6.79 -6.88 -12.14
N ARG A 163 7.35 -8.09 -12.25
CA ARG A 163 7.06 -9.05 -13.35
C ARG A 163 5.89 -9.99 -13.03
N LEU A 164 4.96 -9.58 -12.17
CA LEU A 164 3.76 -10.36 -11.89
C LEU A 164 2.63 -9.94 -12.84
N PRO A 165 1.77 -10.87 -13.29
CA PRO A 165 0.53 -10.52 -13.97
C PRO A 165 -0.25 -9.51 -13.15
N GLN A 166 -0.69 -8.43 -13.79
CA GLN A 166 -1.48 -7.40 -13.12
C GLN A 166 -2.94 -7.80 -13.09
N ALA A 167 -3.51 -7.91 -11.90
CA ALA A 167 -4.96 -7.95 -11.74
C ALA A 167 -5.52 -6.54 -11.94
N ARG A 168 -6.43 -6.40 -12.89
CA ARG A 168 -7.00 -5.10 -13.22
C ARG A 168 -8.20 -4.82 -12.34
N LEU A 169 -8.01 -3.91 -11.41
CA LEU A 169 -9.09 -3.31 -10.63
C LEU A 169 -9.36 -1.91 -11.16
N ALA A 170 -10.62 -1.61 -11.41
CA ALA A 170 -11.10 -0.29 -11.79
C ALA A 170 -12.20 0.14 -10.82
N LEU A 171 -12.48 1.44 -10.75
CA LEU A 171 -13.69 1.91 -10.07
C LEU A 171 -14.93 1.36 -10.83
N ALA A 172 -15.88 0.84 -10.09
CA ALA A 172 -17.16 0.41 -10.67
C ALA A 172 -17.85 1.63 -11.31
N SER A 173 -18.34 1.45 -12.53
CA SER A 173 -19.19 2.47 -13.15
C SER A 173 -20.47 2.60 -12.35
N PRO A 174 -21.01 3.81 -12.13
CA PRO A 174 -22.32 4.01 -11.50
C PRO A 174 -23.45 3.17 -12.14
N ALA A 175 -23.38 2.92 -13.44
CA ALA A 175 -24.32 2.08 -14.16
C ALA A 175 -24.31 0.60 -13.73
N ARG A 176 -23.24 0.11 -13.07
CA ARG A 176 -23.15 -1.26 -12.56
C ARG A 176 -23.61 -1.41 -11.11
N LEU A 177 -23.84 -0.30 -10.41
CA LEU A 177 -24.33 -0.30 -9.02
C LEU A 177 -25.85 -0.51 -8.94
N GLY A 178 -26.55 -0.74 -10.05
CA GLY A 178 -28.01 -0.84 -10.12
C GLY A 178 -28.70 0.52 -9.89
N PRO A 179 -29.97 0.69 -10.31
CA PRO A 179 -30.69 1.89 -9.98
C PRO A 179 -30.85 1.98 -8.45
N PRO A 180 -30.58 3.14 -7.83
CA PRO A 180 -30.89 3.34 -6.43
C PRO A 180 -32.38 3.02 -6.23
N GLY A 181 -32.69 2.20 -5.23
CA GLY A 181 -34.08 2.04 -4.78
C GLY A 181 -34.72 3.41 -4.51
N PRO A 182 -36.03 3.51 -4.30
CA PRO A 182 -36.75 4.78 -4.26
C PRO A 182 -36.44 5.62 -3.03
N LEU A 183 -35.21 5.98 -2.84
CA LEU A 183 -34.74 6.93 -1.85
C LEU A 183 -34.18 8.13 -2.62
N SER A 184 -34.74 9.28 -2.33
CA SER A 184 -34.47 10.65 -2.77
C SER A 184 -33.13 10.89 -3.50
N PRO A 185 -33.05 11.90 -4.40
CA PRO A 185 -31.80 12.30 -5.04
C PRO A 185 -30.89 12.88 -3.95
N LEU A 186 -30.18 12.02 -3.27
CA LEU A 186 -28.97 12.38 -2.55
C LEU A 186 -27.89 12.50 -3.60
N ASP A 187 -27.10 13.57 -3.49
CA ASP A 187 -25.85 13.79 -4.22
C ASP A 187 -25.08 12.46 -4.39
N PRO A 188 -24.26 12.31 -5.47
CA PRO A 188 -23.49 11.10 -5.65
C PRO A 188 -22.79 10.80 -4.34
N LEU A 189 -23.25 9.73 -3.66
CA LEU A 189 -22.77 9.32 -2.34
C LEU A 189 -21.26 9.34 -2.39
N GLU A 190 -20.64 10.33 -1.75
CA GLU A 190 -19.24 10.25 -1.39
C GLU A 190 -19.10 8.89 -0.71
N PRO A 191 -18.33 7.95 -1.26
CA PRO A 191 -18.20 6.63 -0.68
C PRO A 191 -17.77 6.84 0.76
N ASP A 192 -18.52 6.33 1.75
CA ASP A 192 -18.13 6.49 3.13
C ASP A 192 -16.72 5.92 3.28
N ASP A 193 -15.75 6.81 3.46
CA ASP A 193 -14.34 6.49 3.56
C ASP A 193 -14.04 5.54 4.75
N ARG A 194 -15.06 5.13 5.47
CA ARG A 194 -14.96 4.26 6.66
C ARG A 194 -15.53 2.87 6.44
N GLU A 195 -16.40 2.65 5.47
CA GLU A 195 -17.05 1.36 5.24
C GLU A 195 -16.39 0.55 4.13
N VAL A 196 -16.44 -0.77 4.27
CA VAL A 196 -16.03 -1.69 3.21
C VAL A 196 -17.17 -1.84 2.22
N GLN A 197 -16.92 -1.42 0.99
CA GLN A 197 -17.88 -1.43 -0.11
C GLN A 197 -17.31 -2.27 -1.26
N PRO A 198 -17.57 -3.59 -1.31
CA PRO A 198 -17.03 -4.46 -2.37
C PRO A 198 -17.39 -3.99 -3.79
N GLY A 199 -18.59 -3.41 -3.95
CA GLY A 199 -19.07 -2.87 -5.21
C GLY A 199 -18.37 -1.59 -5.69
N LEU A 200 -17.53 -0.97 -4.86
CA LEU A 200 -16.75 0.22 -5.24
C LEU A 200 -15.75 -0.07 -6.35
N PHE A 201 -15.28 -1.31 -6.46
CA PHE A 201 -14.30 -1.73 -7.47
C PHE A 201 -14.85 -2.85 -8.34
N ALA A 202 -14.65 -2.73 -9.65
CA ALA A 202 -14.84 -3.80 -10.60
C ALA A 202 -13.51 -4.53 -10.84
N VAL A 203 -13.57 -5.85 -10.94
CA VAL A 203 -12.44 -6.67 -11.35
C VAL A 203 -12.71 -7.11 -12.79
N GLU A 204 -11.84 -6.69 -13.73
CA GLU A 204 -12.07 -6.87 -15.17
C GLU A 204 -11.83 -8.31 -15.64
N GLN A 205 -11.29 -9.16 -14.78
CA GLN A 205 -10.95 -10.55 -15.08
C GLN A 205 -11.30 -11.46 -13.91
N ARG A 206 -11.54 -12.75 -14.18
CA ARG A 206 -11.65 -13.73 -13.10
C ARG A 206 -10.28 -13.94 -12.44
N LEU A 207 -10.29 -14.09 -11.14
CA LEU A 207 -9.10 -14.30 -10.31
C LEU A 207 -9.10 -15.71 -9.67
N ASP A 208 -9.65 -16.71 -10.38
CA ASP A 208 -9.84 -18.04 -9.84
C ASP A 208 -8.55 -18.60 -9.23
N GLN A 209 -8.62 -18.89 -7.92
CA GLN A 209 -7.48 -19.35 -7.11
C GLN A 209 -6.26 -18.43 -7.06
N ALA A 210 -6.35 -17.20 -7.57
CA ALA A 210 -5.26 -16.24 -7.52
C ALA A 210 -4.89 -15.88 -6.07
N ARG A 211 -3.60 -15.71 -5.85
CA ARG A 211 -3.03 -15.07 -4.65
C ARG A 211 -2.63 -13.66 -5.04
N VAL A 212 -3.35 -12.68 -4.52
CA VAL A 212 -3.22 -11.28 -4.96
C VAL A 212 -2.38 -10.49 -3.95
N LEU A 213 -1.31 -9.87 -4.43
CA LEU A 213 -0.62 -8.79 -3.74
C LEU A 213 -1.32 -7.48 -4.11
N LEU A 214 -2.02 -6.88 -3.18
CA LEU A 214 -2.65 -5.59 -3.34
C LEU A 214 -1.76 -4.52 -2.72
N LEU A 215 -1.39 -3.53 -3.51
CA LEU A 215 -0.50 -2.44 -3.10
C LEU A 215 -1.30 -1.14 -2.97
N ASP A 216 -1.09 -0.46 -1.86
CA ASP A 216 -1.65 0.87 -1.62
C ASP A 216 -0.56 1.80 -1.11
N ASP A 217 -0.75 3.10 -1.27
CA ASP A 217 0.22 4.07 -0.79
C ASP A 217 -0.02 4.46 0.67
N THR A 218 -1.27 4.61 1.07
CA THR A 218 -1.58 5.18 2.39
C THR A 218 -2.79 4.52 3.03
N TRP A 219 -2.58 3.87 4.16
CA TRP A 219 -3.66 3.36 5.00
C TRP A 219 -4.09 4.41 6.03
N THR A 220 -5.24 5.01 5.86
CA THR A 220 -5.89 5.89 6.86
C THR A 220 -6.94 5.10 7.64
N THR A 221 -8.11 4.88 7.06
CA THR A 221 -9.16 3.98 7.58
C THR A 221 -8.97 2.56 7.08
N GLY A 222 -8.48 2.41 5.86
CA GLY A 222 -8.29 1.15 5.16
C GLY A 222 -9.53 0.66 4.41
N ALA A 223 -10.63 1.40 4.45
CA ALA A 223 -11.88 0.99 3.83
C ALA A 223 -11.71 0.72 2.32
N ARG A 224 -11.03 1.61 1.60
CA ARG A 224 -10.79 1.44 0.14
C ARG A 224 -9.94 0.21 -0.17
N ALA A 225 -8.85 0.02 0.56
CA ALA A 225 -7.98 -1.14 0.35
C ALA A 225 -8.71 -2.44 0.69
N GLN A 226 -9.53 -2.46 1.74
CA GLN A 226 -10.36 -3.60 2.08
C GLN A 226 -11.51 -3.81 1.07
N SER A 227 -12.09 -2.76 0.54
CA SER A 227 -13.09 -2.85 -0.56
C SER A 227 -12.48 -3.47 -1.81
N ALA A 228 -11.26 -3.07 -2.18
CA ALA A 228 -10.53 -3.68 -3.30
C ALA A 228 -10.18 -5.15 -3.03
N ALA A 229 -9.80 -5.49 -1.80
CA ALA A 229 -9.57 -6.88 -1.40
C ALA A 229 -10.85 -7.72 -1.49
N ALA A 230 -11.97 -7.18 -1.01
CA ALA A 230 -13.27 -7.84 -1.10
C ALA A 230 -13.71 -8.06 -2.56
N ALA A 231 -13.55 -7.05 -3.42
CA ALA A 231 -13.82 -7.20 -4.85
C ALA A 231 -12.96 -8.29 -5.50
N ALA A 232 -11.66 -8.37 -5.15
CA ALA A 232 -10.77 -9.43 -5.65
C ALA A 232 -11.21 -10.81 -5.17
N LYS A 233 -11.61 -10.96 -3.91
CA LYS A 233 -12.14 -12.24 -3.37
C LYS A 233 -13.45 -12.64 -4.04
N LEU A 234 -14.36 -11.70 -4.27
CA LEU A 234 -15.61 -11.97 -5.01
C LEU A 234 -15.34 -12.36 -6.47
N ALA A 235 -14.23 -11.90 -7.06
CA ALA A 235 -13.78 -12.31 -8.39
C ALA A 235 -13.08 -13.68 -8.41
N GLY A 236 -13.00 -14.39 -7.27
CA GLY A 236 -12.44 -15.74 -7.15
C GLY A 236 -11.02 -15.82 -6.57
N ALA A 237 -10.44 -14.72 -6.11
CA ALA A 237 -9.13 -14.79 -5.48
C ALA A 237 -9.15 -15.68 -4.23
N ARG A 238 -8.22 -16.65 -4.18
CA ARG A 238 -8.03 -17.53 -3.03
C ARG A 238 -7.55 -16.78 -1.79
N GLY A 239 -6.73 -15.76 -2.01
CA GLY A 239 -6.18 -14.95 -0.93
C GLY A 239 -5.71 -13.60 -1.40
N VAL A 240 -5.77 -12.62 -0.51
CA VAL A 240 -5.35 -11.24 -0.76
C VAL A 240 -4.49 -10.75 0.40
N VAL A 241 -3.30 -10.25 0.09
CA VAL A 241 -2.47 -9.53 1.05
C VAL A 241 -2.34 -8.08 0.63
N ILE A 242 -2.51 -7.17 1.57
CA ILE A 242 -2.30 -5.75 1.35
C ILE A 242 -0.93 -5.34 1.91
N VAL A 243 -0.10 -4.74 1.07
CA VAL A 243 1.11 -4.02 1.51
C VAL A 243 0.88 -2.55 1.27
N VAL A 244 1.10 -1.73 2.29
CA VAL A 244 0.89 -0.29 2.23
C VAL A 244 2.17 0.46 2.61
N LEU A 245 2.57 1.44 1.78
CA LEU A 245 3.81 2.21 2.00
C LEU A 245 3.79 2.99 3.31
N GLY A 246 2.63 3.56 3.68
CA GLY A 246 2.51 4.30 4.92
C GLY A 246 1.21 4.06 5.67
N ARG A 247 1.30 3.60 6.93
CA ARG A 247 0.18 3.63 7.86
C ARG A 247 0.07 5.04 8.44
N HIS A 248 -0.93 5.80 7.98
CA HIS A 248 -1.12 7.18 8.44
C HIS A 248 -1.51 7.21 9.92
N LEU A 249 -0.79 8.01 10.69
CA LEU A 249 -1.01 8.22 12.12
C LEU A 249 -1.25 9.70 12.40
N ASN A 250 -2.30 9.99 13.17
CA ASN A 250 -2.52 11.32 13.73
C ASN A 250 -2.07 11.32 15.20
N PRO A 251 -0.99 12.03 15.58
CA PRO A 251 -0.48 12.05 16.94
C PRO A 251 -1.52 12.42 18.00
N ALA A 252 -2.44 13.34 17.68
CA ALA A 252 -3.52 13.74 18.59
C ALA A 252 -4.41 12.56 19.00
N GLY A 253 -4.51 11.51 18.18
CA GLY A 253 -5.34 10.34 18.46
C GLY A 253 -4.74 9.35 19.45
N PHE A 254 -3.45 9.46 19.80
CA PHE A 254 -2.74 8.52 20.66
C PHE A 254 -1.74 9.17 21.64
N ALA A 255 -1.74 10.50 21.74
CA ALA A 255 -0.90 11.22 22.70
C ALA A 255 -1.15 10.70 24.12
N GLY A 256 -0.07 10.44 24.86
CA GLY A 256 -0.12 9.90 26.21
C GLY A 256 -0.58 8.43 26.36
N ARG A 257 -0.97 7.76 25.28
CA ARG A 257 -1.32 6.33 25.28
C ARG A 257 -0.07 5.44 25.19
N PRO A 258 -0.16 4.16 25.60
CA PRO A 258 0.96 3.21 25.47
C PRO A 258 1.53 3.12 24.04
N PHE A 259 0.68 3.18 23.03
CA PHE A 259 1.08 3.21 21.61
C PHE A 259 2.02 4.39 21.31
N GLY A 260 1.68 5.61 21.77
CA GLY A 260 2.48 6.82 21.54
C GLY A 260 3.84 6.71 22.23
N ARG A 261 3.87 6.29 23.51
CA ARG A 261 5.11 6.09 24.27
C ARG A 261 6.04 5.06 23.60
N ALA A 262 5.48 3.99 23.05
CA ALA A 262 6.26 2.98 22.34
C ALA A 262 6.70 3.43 20.93
N LEU A 263 6.11 4.51 20.40
CA LEU A 263 6.50 5.12 19.13
C LEU A 263 7.64 6.14 19.34
N ASP A 264 7.69 6.78 20.50
CA ASP A 264 8.71 7.77 20.82
C ASP A 264 10.11 7.12 20.77
N GLY A 265 11.00 7.72 19.99
CA GLY A 265 12.37 7.20 19.77
C GLY A 265 12.45 5.95 18.86
N ARG A 266 11.32 5.46 18.31
CA ARG A 266 11.32 4.31 17.42
C ARG A 266 11.81 4.70 16.03
N GLY A 267 13.04 4.33 15.71
CA GLY A 267 13.59 4.49 14.37
C GLY A 267 13.01 3.49 13.36
N PHE A 268 13.41 3.64 12.11
CA PHE A 268 13.14 2.68 11.06
C PHE A 268 14.27 1.65 10.98
N ARG A 269 13.89 0.41 10.76
CA ARG A 269 14.82 -0.69 10.53
C ARG A 269 14.36 -1.50 9.34
N ILE A 270 15.16 -1.50 8.29
CA ILE A 270 14.82 -2.20 7.05
C ILE A 270 14.87 -3.73 7.21
N ASP A 271 15.60 -4.24 8.20
CA ASP A 271 15.72 -5.66 8.50
C ASP A 271 14.55 -6.23 9.31
N THR A 272 13.58 -5.40 9.69
CA THR A 272 12.39 -5.81 10.43
C THR A 272 11.10 -5.40 9.73
N CYS A 273 10.04 -6.17 9.89
CA CYS A 273 8.72 -5.83 9.40
C CYS A 273 7.62 -6.07 10.44
N ALA A 274 6.46 -5.49 10.21
CA ALA A 274 5.31 -5.54 11.13
C ALA A 274 4.77 -6.94 11.44
N VAL A 275 5.13 -7.93 10.60
CA VAL A 275 4.66 -9.33 10.70
C VAL A 275 5.83 -10.30 10.90
N HIS A 276 7.03 -9.77 11.13
CA HIS A 276 8.18 -10.59 11.46
C HIS A 276 7.99 -11.13 12.88
N THR A 277 7.76 -12.43 13.00
CA THR A 277 7.87 -13.14 14.27
C THR A 277 9.34 -13.44 14.49
N VAL A 278 9.94 -12.79 15.47
CA VAL A 278 11.22 -13.24 16.01
C VAL A 278 10.96 -14.65 16.55
N GLN A 279 11.57 -15.64 15.92
CA GLN A 279 11.64 -17.01 16.46
C GLN A 279 12.59 -17.03 17.64
#